data_33d897a41807631c1e67c89b15e1a69c
#
_entry.id   33d897a41807631c1e67c89b15e1a69c
#
_cell.length_a   1.000
_cell.length_b   1.000
_cell.length_c   1.000
_cell.angle_alpha   90.00
_cell.angle_beta   90.00
_cell.angle_gamma   90.00
#
_symmetry.space_group_name_H-M   'P 1'
#
loop_
_entity.id
_entity.type
_entity.pdbx_description
1 polymer ?
#
loop_
_entity_poly.entity_id
_entity_poly.type
_entity_poly.pdbx_seq_one_letter_code
_entity_poly.pdbx_strand_id
1 'polypeptide(L)'
;AAQPELKPEFLADLVRICGSEQLPILVGGDFNIIRRQEEKNNDNFDGRWSFMFNMIIESLDLREIDLTGRQFTWANSLPIPTYEKLDRVLTSVEWEQKFPLVTVRALQRAISDHAPLLIYSRESTHVGNRNMFSFELGWFEKKGFLNLIATKWARV
;
A
#
# COMPACT_ATOMS: atom_id res chain seq x y z
N ALA A 1 5.85 -19.78 -6.41
CA ALA A 1 7.17 -19.43 -5.86
C ALA A 1 7.84 -18.46 -6.81
N ALA A 2 8.33 -17.35 -6.29
CA ALA A 2 9.07 -16.37 -7.08
C ALA A 2 10.27 -17.04 -7.75
N GLN A 3 10.43 -16.79 -9.06
CA GLN A 3 11.60 -17.27 -9.81
C GLN A 3 12.75 -16.27 -9.58
N PRO A 4 13.79 -16.63 -8.81
CA PRO A 4 14.88 -15.72 -8.47
C PRO A 4 15.61 -15.17 -9.70
N GLU A 5 15.61 -15.94 -10.79
CA GLU A 5 16.28 -15.61 -12.05
C GLU A 5 15.64 -14.42 -12.75
N LEU A 6 14.36 -14.14 -12.54
CA LEU A 6 13.65 -13.02 -13.17
C LEU A 6 13.78 -11.68 -12.41
N LYS A 7 14.28 -11.70 -11.17
CA LYS A 7 14.40 -10.48 -10.38
C LYS A 7 15.31 -9.41 -11.00
N PRO A 8 16.49 -9.75 -11.57
CA PRO A 8 17.34 -8.75 -12.22
C PRO A 8 16.66 -8.06 -13.41
N GLU A 9 15.98 -8.84 -14.26
CA GLU A 9 15.25 -8.33 -15.43
C GLU A 9 14.09 -7.42 -14.99
N PHE A 10 13.30 -7.87 -14.02
CA PHE A 10 12.22 -7.08 -13.44
C PHE A 10 12.72 -5.73 -12.87
N LEU A 11 13.83 -5.74 -12.13
CA LEU A 11 14.40 -4.51 -11.56
C LEU A 11 14.94 -3.58 -12.65
N ALA A 12 15.54 -4.12 -13.72
CA ALA A 12 15.97 -3.34 -14.87
C ALA A 12 14.79 -2.71 -15.61
N ASP A 13 13.68 -3.46 -15.79
CA ASP A 13 12.46 -2.95 -16.39
C ASP A 13 11.82 -1.83 -15.56
N LEU A 14 11.80 -1.97 -14.24
CA LEU A 14 11.30 -0.94 -13.34
C LEU A 14 12.08 0.37 -13.52
N VAL A 15 13.44 0.28 -13.55
CA VAL A 15 14.30 1.45 -13.80
C VAL A 15 14.02 2.05 -15.18
N ARG A 16 13.93 1.22 -16.22
CA ARG A 16 13.70 1.67 -17.59
C ARG A 16 12.35 2.37 -17.74
N ILE A 17 11.28 1.78 -17.19
CA ILE A 17 9.93 2.32 -17.31
C ILE A 17 9.77 3.59 -16.47
N CYS A 18 10.09 3.53 -15.18
CA CYS A 18 9.91 4.69 -14.30
C CYS A 18 10.94 5.80 -14.57
N GLY A 19 12.16 5.46 -14.99
CA GLY A 19 13.19 6.46 -15.27
C GLY A 19 12.99 7.23 -16.57
N SER A 20 12.21 6.69 -17.53
CA SER A 20 11.89 7.36 -18.79
C SER A 20 10.58 8.14 -18.76
N GLU A 21 9.74 7.93 -17.76
CA GLU A 21 8.41 8.54 -17.69
C GLU A 21 8.50 9.97 -17.13
N GLN A 22 7.77 10.89 -17.76
CA GLN A 22 7.66 12.30 -17.34
C GLN A 22 6.32 12.61 -16.65
N LEU A 23 5.39 11.66 -16.67
CA LEU A 23 4.11 11.80 -16.00
C LEU A 23 4.19 11.36 -14.53
N PRO A 24 3.29 11.83 -13.68
CA PRO A 24 3.17 11.32 -12.32
C PRO A 24 2.97 9.80 -12.32
N ILE A 25 3.84 9.08 -11.61
CA ILE A 25 3.91 7.61 -11.62
C ILE A 25 3.15 7.04 -10.42
N LEU A 26 2.37 5.99 -10.67
CA LEU A 26 1.91 5.04 -9.69
C LEU A 26 2.18 3.63 -10.23
N VAL A 27 2.95 2.83 -9.48
CA VAL A 27 3.22 1.42 -9.78
C VAL A 27 2.73 0.57 -8.62
N GLY A 28 1.88 -0.42 -8.90
CA GLY A 28 1.35 -1.30 -7.87
C GLY A 28 1.25 -2.75 -8.33
N GLY A 29 1.49 -3.69 -7.42
CA GLY A 29 1.38 -5.11 -7.69
C GLY A 29 2.30 -5.97 -6.83
N ASP A 30 2.49 -7.22 -7.26
CA ASP A 30 3.41 -8.17 -6.66
C ASP A 30 4.84 -7.94 -7.18
N PHE A 31 5.70 -7.45 -6.31
CA PHE A 31 7.13 -7.22 -6.61
C PHE A 31 7.99 -8.44 -6.32
N ASN A 32 7.46 -9.46 -5.65
CA ASN A 32 8.19 -10.67 -5.23
C ASN A 32 9.50 -10.38 -4.46
N ILE A 33 9.62 -9.19 -3.88
CA ILE A 33 10.78 -8.72 -3.12
C ILE A 33 10.27 -8.05 -1.85
N ILE A 34 10.70 -8.55 -0.69
CA ILE A 34 10.51 -7.85 0.59
C ILE A 34 11.58 -6.79 0.76
N ARG A 35 11.24 -5.66 1.37
CA ARG A 35 12.15 -4.52 1.56
C ARG A 35 12.91 -4.58 2.87
N ARG A 36 12.30 -5.18 3.89
CA ARG A 36 12.83 -5.25 5.25
C ARG A 36 12.53 -6.59 5.88
N GLN A 37 13.30 -6.98 6.89
CA GLN A 37 13.09 -8.24 7.63
C GLN A 37 11.68 -8.35 8.24
N GLU A 38 11.13 -7.25 8.72
CA GLU A 38 9.81 -7.21 9.38
C GLU A 38 8.65 -7.48 8.41
N GLU A 39 8.91 -7.46 7.11
CA GLU A 39 7.96 -7.81 6.05
C GLU A 39 7.83 -9.32 5.84
N LYS A 40 8.50 -10.13 6.68
CA LYS A 40 8.43 -11.59 6.71
C LYS A 40 8.32 -12.09 8.14
N ASN A 41 7.56 -13.18 8.35
CA ASN A 41 7.31 -13.72 9.68
C ASN A 41 8.37 -14.72 10.18
N ASN A 42 9.47 -14.90 9.44
CA ASN A 42 10.58 -15.76 9.84
C ASN A 42 11.94 -15.17 9.44
N ASP A 43 13.03 -15.74 9.98
CA ASP A 43 14.39 -15.21 9.83
C ASP A 43 15.07 -15.58 8.50
N ASN A 44 14.38 -16.30 7.60
CA ASN A 44 14.93 -16.65 6.28
C ASN A 44 14.80 -15.47 5.32
N PHE A 45 15.72 -14.52 5.43
CA PHE A 45 15.75 -13.27 4.71
C PHE A 45 17.02 -13.13 3.85
N ASP A 46 16.85 -13.00 2.52
CA ASP A 46 17.93 -12.64 1.60
C ASP A 46 17.96 -11.11 1.41
N GLY A 47 18.82 -10.45 2.17
CA GLY A 47 18.95 -8.99 2.15
C GLY A 47 19.48 -8.41 0.83
N ARG A 48 20.08 -9.23 -0.05
CA ARG A 48 20.65 -8.74 -1.32
C ARG A 48 19.61 -8.11 -2.23
N TRP A 49 18.47 -8.78 -2.42
CA TRP A 49 17.39 -8.27 -3.27
C TRP A 49 16.68 -7.07 -2.64
N SER A 50 16.52 -7.10 -1.33
CA SER A 50 15.97 -5.96 -0.58
C SER A 50 16.85 -4.73 -0.72
N PHE A 51 18.17 -4.89 -0.60
CA PHE A 51 19.12 -3.80 -0.80
C PHE A 51 19.02 -3.21 -2.20
N MET A 52 19.06 -4.05 -3.25
CA MET A 52 18.99 -3.59 -4.65
C MET A 52 17.66 -2.88 -4.92
N PHE A 53 16.55 -3.44 -4.45
CA PHE A 53 15.23 -2.86 -4.66
C PHE A 53 15.08 -1.51 -3.95
N ASN A 54 15.56 -1.39 -2.71
CA ASN A 54 15.55 -0.13 -1.98
C ASN A 54 16.41 0.94 -2.67
N MET A 55 17.61 0.58 -3.17
CA MET A 55 18.45 1.50 -3.94
C MET A 55 17.75 2.01 -5.22
N ILE A 56 17.01 1.14 -5.91
CA ILE A 56 16.26 1.53 -7.11
C ILE A 56 15.11 2.47 -6.74
N ILE A 57 14.31 2.15 -5.73
CA ILE A 57 13.22 3.00 -5.24
C ILE A 57 13.77 4.41 -4.91
N GLU A 58 14.91 4.47 -4.22
CA GLU A 58 15.58 5.71 -3.83
C GLU A 58 16.10 6.48 -5.04
N SER A 59 16.74 5.79 -6.00
CA SER A 59 17.29 6.42 -7.22
C SER A 59 16.20 6.97 -8.15
N LEU A 60 14.99 6.43 -8.11
CA LEU A 60 13.84 6.87 -8.88
C LEU A 60 12.95 7.87 -8.12
N ASP A 61 13.34 8.28 -6.91
CA ASP A 61 12.56 9.12 -5.99
C ASP A 61 11.11 8.61 -5.79
N LEU A 62 10.96 7.29 -5.80
CA LEU A 62 9.67 6.65 -5.55
C LEU A 62 9.42 6.50 -4.05
N ARG A 63 8.17 6.61 -3.64
CA ARG A 63 7.72 6.44 -2.26
C ARG A 63 6.70 5.33 -2.17
N GLU A 64 6.83 4.49 -1.16
CA GLU A 64 5.83 3.48 -0.85
C GLU A 64 4.70 4.08 -0.04
N ILE A 65 3.46 3.89 -0.50
CA ILE A 65 2.27 4.23 0.28
C ILE A 65 2.09 3.17 1.36
N ASP A 66 1.92 3.63 2.61
CA ASP A 66 1.73 2.74 3.75
C ASP A 66 0.51 1.83 3.58
N LEU A 67 0.74 0.53 3.78
CA LEU A 67 -0.30 -0.46 3.69
C LEU A 67 -1.12 -0.50 4.98
N THR A 68 -2.44 -0.43 4.85
CA THR A 68 -3.38 -0.59 5.96
C THR A 68 -4.16 -1.91 5.86
N GLY A 69 -4.73 -2.35 6.97
CA GLY A 69 -5.57 -3.55 7.03
C GLY A 69 -4.82 -4.83 7.37
N ARG A 70 -3.69 -5.11 6.72
CA ARG A 70 -2.87 -6.30 6.95
C ARG A 70 -1.39 -5.96 6.87
N GLN A 71 -0.58 -6.63 7.69
CA GLN A 71 0.88 -6.50 7.65
C GLN A 71 1.48 -7.24 6.44
N PHE A 72 0.95 -8.42 6.12
CA PHE A 72 1.44 -9.28 5.05
C PHE A 72 0.41 -9.39 3.94
N THR A 73 0.88 -9.46 2.69
CA THR A 73 0.03 -9.55 1.50
C THR A 73 0.00 -10.95 0.91
N TRP A 74 0.99 -11.78 1.20
CA TRP A 74 1.11 -13.15 0.70
C TRP A 74 1.31 -14.16 1.83
N ALA A 75 0.86 -15.40 1.60
CA ALA A 75 1.19 -16.55 2.44
C ALA A 75 1.19 -17.84 1.63
N ASN A 76 2.14 -18.72 1.92
CA ASN A 76 2.10 -20.08 1.38
C ASN A 76 1.02 -20.93 2.09
N SER A 77 0.70 -22.08 1.48
CA SER A 77 -0.32 -23.02 1.97
C SER A 77 0.25 -24.13 2.88
N LEU A 78 1.39 -23.89 3.54
CA LEU A 78 2.00 -24.88 4.44
C LEU A 78 1.29 -24.91 5.81
N PRO A 79 1.39 -26.02 6.57
CA PRO A 79 0.80 -26.13 7.92
C PRO A 79 1.30 -25.03 8.88
N ILE A 80 2.57 -24.62 8.75
CA ILE A 80 3.14 -23.44 9.39
C ILE A 80 3.44 -22.45 8.26
N PRO A 81 2.54 -21.48 8.00
CA PRO A 81 2.68 -20.64 6.83
C PRO A 81 3.78 -19.59 6.99
N THR A 82 4.48 -19.36 5.90
CA THR A 82 5.31 -18.17 5.73
C THR A 82 4.42 -17.04 5.21
N TYR A 83 4.50 -15.88 5.86
CA TYR A 83 3.83 -14.65 5.46
C TYR A 83 4.86 -13.64 4.99
N GLU A 84 4.57 -12.96 3.88
CA GLU A 84 5.45 -11.93 3.30
C GLU A 84 4.61 -10.74 2.79
N LYS A 85 5.21 -9.53 2.84
CA LYS A 85 4.66 -8.35 2.17
C LYS A 85 5.33 -8.22 0.80
N LEU A 86 4.72 -8.83 -0.22
CA LEU A 86 5.21 -8.83 -1.60
C LEU A 86 4.52 -7.78 -2.47
N ASP A 87 3.23 -7.54 -2.19
CA ASP A 87 2.42 -6.58 -2.92
C ASP A 87 2.53 -5.20 -2.25
N ARG A 88 2.76 -4.17 -3.06
CA ARG A 88 2.89 -2.79 -2.61
C ARG A 88 2.50 -1.80 -3.70
N VAL A 89 2.41 -0.53 -3.33
CA VAL A 89 2.16 0.58 -4.24
C VAL A 89 3.25 1.62 -4.03
N LEU A 90 3.91 1.98 -5.12
CA LEU A 90 4.95 3.00 -5.17
C LEU A 90 4.42 4.19 -6.00
N THR A 91 4.76 5.40 -5.60
CA THR A 91 4.36 6.62 -6.29
C THR A 91 5.53 7.57 -6.44
N SER A 92 5.53 8.38 -7.50
CA SER A 92 6.40 9.56 -7.57
C SER A 92 5.87 10.68 -6.68
N VAL A 93 6.75 11.63 -6.36
CA VAL A 93 6.39 12.82 -5.57
C VAL A 93 5.29 13.63 -6.24
N GLU A 94 5.33 13.77 -7.56
CA GLU A 94 4.32 14.51 -8.34
C GLU A 94 2.94 13.83 -8.25
N TRP A 95 2.92 12.50 -8.24
CA TRP A 95 1.68 11.75 -8.09
C TRP A 95 1.08 11.94 -6.68
N GLU A 96 1.93 11.87 -5.65
CA GLU A 96 1.55 12.09 -4.25
C GLU A 96 1.04 13.51 -4.01
N GLN A 97 1.66 14.52 -4.63
CA GLN A 97 1.19 15.91 -4.60
C GLN A 97 -0.19 16.09 -5.23
N LYS A 98 -0.45 15.36 -6.32
CA LYS A 98 -1.76 15.39 -7.00
C LYS A 98 -2.84 14.68 -6.20
N PHE A 99 -2.49 13.60 -5.49
CA PHE A 99 -3.40 12.77 -4.70
C PHE A 99 -2.94 12.61 -3.25
N PRO A 100 -2.89 13.70 -2.45
CA PRO A 100 -2.28 13.70 -1.12
C PRO A 100 -3.02 12.85 -0.08
N LEU A 101 -4.24 12.42 -0.38
CA LEU A 101 -5.07 11.60 0.51
C LEU A 101 -5.17 10.14 0.05
N VAL A 102 -4.26 9.73 -0.84
CA VAL A 102 -4.22 8.34 -1.29
C VAL A 102 -3.97 7.39 -0.12
N THR A 103 -4.70 6.29 -0.11
CA THR A 103 -4.51 5.21 0.85
C THR A 103 -4.48 3.87 0.13
N VAL A 104 -3.71 2.92 0.67
CA VAL A 104 -3.65 1.55 0.19
C VAL A 104 -4.08 0.61 1.30
N ARG A 105 -5.03 -0.25 1.00
CA ARG A 105 -5.56 -1.23 1.96
C ARG A 105 -5.48 -2.64 1.40
N ALA A 106 -4.86 -3.55 2.16
CA ALA A 106 -4.94 -4.97 1.87
C ALA A 106 -6.28 -5.53 2.34
N LEU A 107 -7.01 -6.14 1.41
CA LEU A 107 -8.30 -6.75 1.67
C LEU A 107 -8.13 -8.20 2.15
N GLN A 108 -9.25 -8.84 2.51
CA GLN A 108 -9.25 -10.24 2.90
C GLN A 108 -8.96 -11.13 1.69
N ARG A 109 -8.05 -12.09 1.88
CA ARG A 109 -7.83 -13.17 0.90
C ARG A 109 -9.03 -14.10 0.91
N ALA A 110 -9.57 -14.40 -0.27
CA ALA A 110 -10.67 -15.34 -0.41
C ALA A 110 -10.25 -16.62 -1.15
N ILE A 111 -9.56 -16.50 -2.29
CA ILE A 111 -9.24 -17.62 -3.19
C ILE A 111 -7.74 -17.68 -3.47
N SER A 112 -7.07 -16.53 -3.53
CA SER A 112 -5.64 -16.41 -3.84
C SER A 112 -4.78 -16.53 -2.59
N ASP A 113 -3.50 -16.91 -2.76
CA ASP A 113 -2.44 -16.79 -1.75
C ASP A 113 -1.99 -15.33 -1.54
N HIS A 114 -2.39 -14.41 -2.45
CA HIS A 114 -2.23 -12.97 -2.30
C HIS A 114 -3.48 -12.27 -1.78
N ALA A 115 -3.27 -11.18 -1.04
CA ALA A 115 -4.32 -10.26 -0.62
C ALA A 115 -4.53 -9.18 -1.69
N PRO A 116 -5.77 -8.94 -2.18
CA PRO A 116 -6.02 -7.84 -3.08
C PRO A 116 -5.69 -6.50 -2.43
N LEU A 117 -5.06 -5.58 -3.19
CA LEU A 117 -4.82 -4.22 -2.76
C LEU A 117 -5.90 -3.29 -3.31
N LEU A 118 -6.54 -2.54 -2.44
CA LEU A 118 -7.45 -1.46 -2.79
C LEU A 118 -6.70 -0.13 -2.66
N ILE A 119 -6.54 0.56 -3.80
CA ILE A 119 -6.01 1.91 -3.85
C ILE A 119 -7.19 2.87 -3.89
N TYR A 120 -7.25 3.79 -2.94
CA TYR A 120 -8.26 4.80 -2.87
C TYR A 120 -7.62 6.18 -2.97
N SER A 121 -7.78 6.81 -4.13
CA SER A 121 -7.33 8.18 -4.37
C SER A 121 -8.53 9.11 -4.29
N ARG A 122 -8.59 9.97 -3.28
CA ARG A 122 -9.50 11.11 -3.33
C ARG A 122 -8.84 12.19 -4.19
N GLU A 123 -9.42 12.51 -5.32
CA GLU A 123 -9.12 13.79 -5.94
C GLU A 123 -9.41 14.89 -4.93
N SER A 124 -8.42 15.73 -4.67
CA SER A 124 -8.65 17.01 -4.04
C SER A 124 -9.40 17.86 -5.07
N THR A 125 -10.69 17.61 -5.25
CA THR A 125 -11.55 18.56 -5.95
C THR A 125 -11.62 19.81 -5.10
N HIS A 126 -10.64 20.68 -5.27
CA HIS A 126 -10.69 22.06 -4.81
C HIS A 126 -11.70 22.86 -5.64
N VAL A 127 -12.95 22.39 -5.66
CA VAL A 127 -14.08 23.22 -6.04
C VAL A 127 -15.13 23.07 -4.95
N GLY A 128 -15.05 23.99 -4.00
CA GLY A 128 -16.19 24.45 -3.26
C GLY A 128 -17.02 23.45 -2.47
N ASN A 129 -16.56 22.95 -1.40
CA ASN A 129 -17.29 23.00 -0.13
C ASN A 129 -16.42 22.49 1.02
N ARG A 130 -15.72 23.35 1.71
CA ARG A 130 -14.99 23.06 2.96
C ARG A 130 -15.89 22.49 4.07
N ASN A 131 -17.18 22.32 3.81
CA ASN A 131 -18.19 21.87 4.76
C ASN A 131 -18.82 20.51 4.40
N MET A 132 -18.25 19.76 3.45
CA MET A 132 -18.76 18.41 3.18
C MET A 132 -18.25 17.45 4.25
N PHE A 133 -19.05 17.30 5.29
CA PHE A 133 -18.88 16.27 6.30
C PHE A 133 -19.24 14.91 5.67
N SER A 134 -18.28 13.99 5.59
CA SER A 134 -18.54 12.63 5.13
C SER A 134 -18.78 11.74 6.35
N PHE A 135 -19.99 11.22 6.44
CA PHE A 135 -20.39 10.34 7.52
C PHE A 135 -20.14 8.87 7.15
N GLU A 136 -19.39 8.15 7.97
CA GLU A 136 -19.18 6.71 7.78
C GLU A 136 -20.18 5.91 8.63
N LEU A 137 -20.93 5.03 7.98
CA LEU A 137 -21.94 4.18 8.65
C LEU A 137 -21.35 3.35 9.80
N GLY A 138 -20.11 2.91 9.71
CA GLY A 138 -19.39 2.21 10.78
C GLY A 138 -19.19 3.00 12.08
N TRP A 139 -19.45 4.31 12.08
CA TRP A 139 -19.40 5.09 13.31
C TRP A 139 -20.55 4.76 14.26
N PHE A 140 -21.69 4.29 13.75
CA PHE A 140 -22.82 3.84 14.58
C PHE A 140 -22.49 2.62 15.44
N GLU A 141 -21.53 1.79 15.00
CA GLU A 141 -21.11 0.59 15.71
C GLU A 141 -20.14 0.92 16.87
N LYS A 142 -19.59 2.14 16.91
CA LYS A 142 -18.69 2.58 17.98
C LYS A 142 -19.48 2.87 19.26
N LYS A 143 -19.15 2.13 20.31
CA LYS A 143 -19.75 2.32 21.64
C LYS A 143 -19.59 3.78 22.10
N GLY A 144 -20.69 4.42 22.41
CA GLY A 144 -20.73 5.81 22.91
C GLY A 144 -20.81 6.88 21.82
N PHE A 145 -20.73 6.53 20.53
CA PHE A 145 -20.79 7.52 19.45
C PHE A 145 -22.13 8.27 19.42
N LEU A 146 -23.25 7.57 19.52
CA LEU A 146 -24.59 8.19 19.54
C LEU A 146 -24.76 9.15 20.72
N ASN A 147 -24.24 8.80 21.90
CA ASN A 147 -24.28 9.66 23.07
C ASN A 147 -23.43 10.90 22.90
N LEU A 148 -22.26 10.78 22.25
CA LEU A 148 -21.40 11.91 21.90
C LEU A 148 -22.13 12.88 20.98
N ILE A 149 -22.76 12.38 19.94
CA ILE A 149 -23.56 13.15 18.98
C ILE A 149 -24.70 13.86 19.68
N ALA A 150 -25.52 13.13 20.44
CA ALA A 150 -26.64 13.72 21.18
C ALA A 150 -26.21 14.84 22.13
N THR A 151 -25.09 14.65 22.85
CA THR A 151 -24.56 15.64 23.80
C THR A 151 -24.05 16.91 23.08
N LYS A 152 -23.46 16.75 21.87
CA LYS A 152 -22.93 17.89 21.11
C LYS A 152 -24.03 18.64 20.37
N TRP A 153 -25.03 17.94 19.83
CA TRP A 153 -26.16 18.57 19.12
C TRP A 153 -27.18 19.26 20.04
N ALA A 154 -27.34 18.78 21.27
CA ALA A 154 -28.24 19.42 22.25
C ALA A 154 -27.71 20.77 22.78
N ARG A 155 -26.55 21.23 22.31
CA ARG A 155 -25.91 22.49 22.73
C ARG A 155 -26.01 23.60 21.67
N VAL A 156 -26.82 23.42 20.62
CA VAL A 156 -27.07 24.45 19.56
C VAL A 156 -28.43 25.05 19.74
#